data_5abfa5449b97dd785d3f656c179b5ba1
#
_entry.id   5abfa5449b97dd785d3f656c179b5ba1
#
_cell.length_a   1.000
_cell.length_b   1.000
_cell.length_c   1.000
_cell.angle_alpha   90.00
_cell.angle_beta   90.00
_cell.angle_gamma   90.00
#
_symmetry.space_group_name_H-M   'P 1'
#
loop_
_entity.id
_entity.type
_entity.pdbx_description
1 polymer ?
#
loop_
_entity_poly.entity_id
_entity_poly.type
_entity_poly.pdbx_seq_one_letter_code
_entity_poly.pdbx_strand_id
1 'polypeptide(L)'
;YFCEVIEALGAGESEDGIREEVTEFVDRLTGKQTIFQCIALDEAVVRRGGKHVDPGEYKKEYLRRLEMRIADRKRGLESGALSPDSLAVKGSVEFVRALRDAGIRCFLASGTDEDDVIYEASLIGVRELFDGGIHGARDALLDCSKEAVIKNMIDEQKLDPEELVTFGDGFVEIELTAKLGGYAVGAATDEKTGDGIDEKKRARLISAGADMIIPNFENQKSVLEALRII
;
A
#
# COMPACT_ATOMS: atom_id res chain seq x y z
N TYR A 1 3.95 18.42 0.06
CA TYR A 1 3.77 18.82 1.46
C TYR A 1 5.08 18.72 2.23
N PHE A 2 5.74 17.57 2.29
CA PHE A 2 6.99 17.42 3.05
C PHE A 2 8.08 18.39 2.56
N CYS A 3 8.26 18.54 1.26
CA CYS A 3 9.17 19.55 0.68
C CYS A 3 8.79 20.96 1.14
N GLU A 4 7.52 21.35 1.04
CA GLU A 4 7.03 22.66 1.47
C GLU A 4 7.35 22.98 2.93
N VAL A 5 7.23 21.98 3.82
CA VAL A 5 7.55 22.13 5.25
C VAL A 5 9.03 22.43 5.46
N ILE A 6 9.91 21.74 4.73
CA ILE A 6 11.36 21.94 4.81
C ILE A 6 11.77 23.25 4.16
N GLU A 7 11.24 23.59 2.98
CA GLU A 7 11.48 24.84 2.27
C GLU A 7 11.12 26.07 3.10
N ALA A 8 10.02 25.98 3.87
CA ALA A 8 9.56 27.06 4.74
C ALA A 8 10.55 27.43 5.86
N LEU A 9 11.53 26.58 6.16
CA LEU A 9 12.59 26.89 7.14
C LEU A 9 13.62 27.90 6.60
N GLY A 10 13.72 28.06 5.29
CA GLY A 10 14.64 29.02 4.67
C GLY A 10 16.14 28.72 4.92
N ALA A 11 16.50 27.44 5.04
CA ALA A 11 17.87 27.00 5.36
C ALA A 11 18.89 27.20 4.22
N GLY A 12 18.47 27.79 3.10
CA GLY A 12 19.37 28.10 1.96
C GLY A 12 19.73 26.91 1.08
N GLU A 13 19.05 25.78 1.24
CA GLU A 13 19.20 24.60 0.40
C GLU A 13 18.44 24.75 -0.92
N SER A 14 18.87 24.01 -1.95
CA SER A 14 18.17 24.01 -3.24
C SER A 14 16.90 23.15 -3.15
N GLU A 15 15.87 23.54 -3.90
CA GLU A 15 14.63 22.77 -4.01
C GLU A 15 14.89 21.32 -4.45
N ASP A 16 15.85 21.11 -5.37
CA ASP A 16 16.22 19.77 -5.84
C ASP A 16 16.84 18.91 -4.73
N GLY A 17 17.72 19.49 -3.89
CA GLY A 17 18.31 18.78 -2.76
C GLY A 17 17.28 18.38 -1.71
N ILE A 18 16.34 19.29 -1.39
CA ILE A 18 15.23 19.00 -0.49
C ILE A 18 14.35 17.88 -1.07
N ARG A 19 14.05 17.95 -2.36
CA ARG A 19 13.23 16.95 -3.05
C ARG A 19 13.91 15.57 -3.06
N GLU A 20 15.22 15.52 -3.31
CA GLU A 20 16.00 14.28 -3.30
C GLU A 20 15.95 13.62 -1.92
N GLU A 21 16.23 14.37 -0.85
CA GLU A 21 16.16 13.86 0.53
C GLU A 21 14.77 13.38 0.91
N VAL A 22 13.73 14.17 0.59
CA VAL A 22 12.34 13.78 0.86
C VAL A 22 11.98 12.51 0.10
N THR A 23 12.37 12.41 -1.16
CA THR A 23 12.13 11.21 -1.97
C THR A 23 12.84 10.01 -1.36
N GLU A 24 14.09 10.16 -0.93
CA GLU A 24 14.87 9.07 -0.33
C GLU A 24 14.18 8.50 0.93
N PHE A 25 13.77 9.35 1.89
CA PHE A 25 13.14 8.82 3.09
C PHE A 25 11.71 8.32 2.84
N VAL A 26 10.97 8.92 1.91
CA VAL A 26 9.65 8.43 1.51
C VAL A 26 9.77 7.05 0.86
N ASP A 27 10.68 6.87 -0.09
CA ASP A 27 10.92 5.60 -0.78
C ASP A 27 11.36 4.49 0.20
N ARG A 28 12.27 4.83 1.12
CA ARG A 28 12.74 3.91 2.17
C ARG A 28 11.61 3.46 3.11
N LEU A 29 10.63 4.33 3.35
CA LEU A 29 9.53 4.09 4.28
C LEU A 29 8.21 3.72 3.55
N THR A 30 8.24 3.59 2.22
CA THR A 30 7.08 3.14 1.46
C THR A 30 6.64 1.75 1.93
N GLY A 31 5.34 1.56 2.13
CA GLY A 31 4.76 0.33 2.68
C GLY A 31 4.71 0.28 4.22
N LYS A 32 5.41 1.20 4.92
CA LYS A 32 5.21 1.44 6.35
C LYS A 32 4.13 2.49 6.57
N GLN A 33 3.61 2.57 7.81
CA GLN A 33 2.64 3.60 8.17
C GLN A 33 3.18 5.02 7.91
N THR A 34 2.31 5.92 7.48
CA THR A 34 2.62 7.33 7.19
C THR A 34 3.29 8.05 8.37
N ILE A 35 3.00 7.63 9.61
CA ILE A 35 3.61 8.23 10.80
C ILE A 35 5.14 8.15 10.78
N PHE A 36 5.73 7.08 10.24
CA PHE A 36 7.19 6.95 10.14
C PHE A 36 7.80 7.95 9.16
N GLN A 37 7.09 8.29 8.07
CA GLN A 37 7.50 9.35 7.16
C GLN A 37 7.39 10.73 7.84
N CYS A 38 6.40 10.91 8.70
CA CYS A 38 6.24 12.15 9.49
C CYS A 38 7.33 12.28 10.57
N ILE A 39 7.76 11.19 11.18
CA ILE A 39 8.93 11.18 12.09
C ILE A 39 10.20 11.59 11.33
N ALA A 40 10.45 11.01 10.16
CA ALA A 40 11.59 11.39 9.33
C ALA A 40 11.53 12.86 8.87
N LEU A 41 10.33 13.38 8.61
CA LEU A 41 10.13 14.80 8.32
C LEU A 41 10.51 15.68 9.52
N ASP A 42 10.04 15.33 10.73
CA ASP A 42 10.39 16.08 11.94
C ASP A 42 11.89 16.06 12.22
N GLU A 43 12.55 14.91 12.06
CA GLU A 43 14.00 14.79 12.16
C GLU A 43 14.73 15.71 11.14
N ALA A 44 14.22 15.79 9.91
CA ALA A 44 14.76 16.67 8.87
C ALA A 44 14.56 18.15 9.20
N VAL A 45 13.44 18.52 9.81
CA VAL A 45 13.13 19.86 10.29
C VAL A 45 14.06 20.26 11.44
N VAL A 46 14.16 19.42 12.47
CA VAL A 46 15.00 19.68 13.66
C VAL A 46 16.47 19.78 13.29
N ARG A 47 16.97 18.93 12.41
CA ARG A 47 18.36 18.97 11.90
C ARG A 47 18.70 20.30 11.24
N ARG A 48 17.71 20.99 10.66
CA ARG A 48 17.85 22.35 10.05
C ARG A 48 17.61 23.50 11.04
N GLY A 49 17.52 23.19 12.33
CA GLY A 49 17.26 24.19 13.38
C GLY A 49 15.80 24.61 13.51
N GLY A 50 14.89 23.93 12.82
CA GLY A 50 13.44 24.09 13.01
C GLY A 50 13.00 23.57 14.37
N LYS A 51 11.79 23.95 14.80
CA LYS A 51 11.21 23.45 16.05
C LYS A 51 10.65 22.06 15.83
N HIS A 52 10.82 21.19 16.84
CA HIS A 52 10.13 19.91 16.92
C HIS A 52 8.61 20.13 16.88
N VAL A 53 7.94 19.35 16.03
CA VAL A 53 6.48 19.26 15.95
C VAL A 53 6.11 17.77 16.11
N ASP A 54 5.06 17.50 16.87
CA ASP A 54 4.58 16.12 17.01
C ASP A 54 4.29 15.50 15.64
N PRO A 55 4.88 14.36 15.30
CA PRO A 55 4.67 13.69 14.00
C PRO A 55 3.20 13.42 13.68
N GLY A 56 2.34 13.28 14.69
CA GLY A 56 0.89 13.16 14.54
C GLY A 56 0.25 14.39 13.91
N GLU A 57 0.76 15.59 14.20
CA GLU A 57 0.26 16.82 13.58
C GLU A 57 0.64 16.89 12.09
N TYR A 58 1.85 16.45 11.72
CA TYR A 58 2.23 16.31 10.31
C TYR A 58 1.35 15.26 9.61
N LYS A 59 1.09 14.11 10.24
CA LYS A 59 0.20 13.07 9.71
C LYS A 59 -1.20 13.63 9.47
N LYS A 60 -1.75 14.35 10.44
CA LYS A 60 -3.09 14.96 10.36
C LYS A 60 -3.21 15.93 9.18
N GLU A 61 -2.23 16.81 8.99
CA GLU A 61 -2.22 17.74 7.88
C GLU A 61 -2.01 17.02 6.53
N TYR A 62 -1.15 16.00 6.49
CA TYR A 62 -0.97 15.15 5.32
C TYR A 62 -2.30 14.48 4.91
N LEU A 63 -3.00 13.84 5.85
CA LEU A 63 -4.29 13.17 5.60
C LEU A 63 -5.35 14.18 5.15
N ARG A 64 -5.42 15.37 5.75
CA ARG A 64 -6.33 16.42 5.32
C ARG A 64 -6.08 16.83 3.85
N ARG A 65 -4.83 16.99 3.45
CA ARG A 65 -4.45 17.33 2.06
C ARG A 65 -4.74 16.17 1.10
N LEU A 66 -4.47 14.95 1.53
CA LEU A 66 -4.76 13.76 0.75
C LEU A 66 -6.26 13.66 0.48
N GLU A 67 -7.10 13.79 1.53
CA GLU A 67 -8.56 13.75 1.40
C GLU A 67 -9.08 14.80 0.41
N MET A 68 -8.59 16.04 0.51
CA MET A 68 -8.95 17.08 -0.47
C MET A 68 -8.57 16.70 -1.90
N ARG A 69 -7.43 16.03 -2.09
CA ARG A 69 -6.94 15.63 -3.41
C ARG A 69 -7.75 14.48 -4.02
N ILE A 70 -8.25 13.56 -3.19
CA ILE A 70 -9.01 12.39 -3.64
C ILE A 70 -10.53 12.57 -3.57
N ALA A 71 -11.01 13.67 -2.96
CA ALA A 71 -12.44 13.94 -2.77
C ALA A 71 -13.25 13.88 -4.08
N ASP A 72 -12.70 14.41 -5.18
CA ASP A 72 -13.37 14.36 -6.49
C ASP A 72 -13.51 12.93 -7.01
N ARG A 73 -12.51 12.08 -6.79
CA ARG A 73 -12.56 10.67 -7.16
C ARG A 73 -13.60 9.92 -6.33
N LYS A 74 -13.61 10.14 -5.02
CA LYS A 74 -14.61 9.54 -4.11
C LYS A 74 -16.03 9.95 -4.54
N ARG A 75 -16.29 11.24 -4.74
CA ARG A 75 -17.59 11.73 -5.26
C ARG A 75 -17.95 11.17 -6.64
N GLY A 76 -16.96 11.03 -7.52
CA GLY A 76 -17.17 10.41 -8.84
C GLY A 76 -17.61 8.96 -8.75
N LEU A 77 -17.03 8.18 -7.84
CA LEU A 77 -17.44 6.80 -7.55
C LEU A 77 -18.83 6.74 -6.91
N GLU A 78 -19.09 7.55 -5.88
CA GLU A 78 -20.38 7.61 -5.18
C GLU A 78 -21.54 7.95 -6.13
N SER A 79 -21.32 8.88 -7.05
CA SER A 79 -22.32 9.31 -8.02
C SER A 79 -22.45 8.40 -9.26
N GLY A 80 -21.52 7.43 -9.41
CA GLY A 80 -21.43 6.61 -10.62
C GLY A 80 -20.86 7.34 -11.84
N ALA A 81 -20.33 8.55 -11.67
CA ALA A 81 -19.67 9.30 -12.75
C ALA A 81 -18.29 8.73 -13.10
N LEU A 82 -17.65 8.04 -12.16
CA LEU A 82 -16.43 7.26 -12.38
C LEU A 82 -16.73 5.77 -12.21
N SER A 83 -16.24 4.97 -13.15
CA SER A 83 -16.23 3.51 -12.98
C SER A 83 -15.16 3.09 -11.99
N PRO A 84 -15.45 2.17 -11.04
CA PRO A 84 -14.45 1.54 -10.20
C PRO A 84 -13.24 1.00 -10.96
N ASP A 85 -13.47 0.40 -12.13
CA ASP A 85 -12.41 -0.18 -12.97
C ASP A 85 -11.40 0.87 -13.46
N SER A 86 -11.80 2.15 -13.55
CA SER A 86 -10.89 3.24 -13.93
C SER A 86 -9.84 3.57 -12.87
N LEU A 87 -10.04 3.11 -11.62
CA LEU A 87 -9.17 3.37 -10.48
C LEU A 87 -8.51 2.10 -9.93
N ALA A 88 -8.94 0.93 -10.38
CA ALA A 88 -8.35 -0.34 -10.01
C ALA A 88 -7.15 -0.69 -10.91
N VAL A 89 -6.22 -1.48 -10.38
CA VAL A 89 -5.19 -2.10 -11.22
C VAL A 89 -5.89 -3.05 -12.19
N LYS A 90 -5.50 -3.00 -13.48
CA LYS A 90 -6.16 -3.77 -14.55
C LYS A 90 -6.28 -5.25 -14.19
N GLY A 91 -7.48 -5.78 -14.32
CA GLY A 91 -7.82 -7.18 -14.07
C GLY A 91 -7.86 -7.59 -12.60
N SER A 92 -7.59 -6.68 -11.64
CA SER A 92 -7.49 -7.03 -10.21
C SER A 92 -8.83 -7.50 -9.63
N VAL A 93 -9.92 -6.85 -9.99
CA VAL A 93 -11.26 -7.20 -9.48
C VAL A 93 -11.70 -8.58 -9.98
N GLU A 94 -11.51 -8.84 -11.29
CA GLU A 94 -11.79 -10.13 -11.92
C GLU A 94 -10.91 -11.24 -11.34
N PHE A 95 -9.66 -10.93 -11.05
CA PHE A 95 -8.73 -11.87 -10.45
C PHE A 95 -9.17 -12.29 -9.05
N VAL A 96 -9.55 -11.34 -8.19
CA VAL A 96 -10.08 -11.66 -6.85
C VAL A 96 -11.37 -12.49 -6.95
N ARG A 97 -12.25 -12.18 -7.91
CA ARG A 97 -13.45 -13.00 -8.17
C ARG A 97 -13.07 -14.43 -8.56
N ALA A 98 -12.11 -14.59 -9.47
CA ALA A 98 -11.65 -15.92 -9.89
C ALA A 98 -11.05 -16.74 -8.74
N LEU A 99 -10.30 -16.10 -7.83
CA LEU A 99 -9.83 -16.77 -6.60
C LEU A 99 -10.99 -17.24 -5.71
N ARG A 100 -12.00 -16.38 -5.53
CA ARG A 100 -13.21 -16.70 -4.78
C ARG A 100 -13.99 -17.85 -5.39
N ASP A 101 -14.16 -17.84 -6.71
CA ASP A 101 -14.86 -18.89 -7.45
C ASP A 101 -14.11 -20.25 -7.36
N ALA A 102 -12.79 -20.20 -7.22
CA ALA A 102 -11.94 -21.36 -6.94
C ALA A 102 -11.96 -21.80 -5.44
N GLY A 103 -12.73 -21.13 -4.59
CA GLY A 103 -12.85 -21.46 -3.15
C GLY A 103 -11.70 -20.94 -2.30
N ILE A 104 -10.87 -20.03 -2.81
CA ILE A 104 -9.77 -19.43 -2.06
C ILE A 104 -10.31 -18.31 -1.16
N ARG A 105 -9.94 -18.34 0.11
CA ARG A 105 -10.26 -17.26 1.05
C ARG A 105 -9.39 -16.03 0.77
N CYS A 106 -10.03 -14.89 0.57
CA CYS A 106 -9.37 -13.66 0.25
C CYS A 106 -9.41 -12.69 1.43
N PHE A 107 -8.26 -12.09 1.74
CA PHE A 107 -8.07 -11.08 2.78
C PHE A 107 -7.53 -9.80 2.15
N LEU A 108 -7.95 -8.65 2.67
CA LEU A 108 -7.36 -7.36 2.33
C LEU A 108 -6.59 -6.82 3.53
N ALA A 109 -5.30 -6.56 3.37
CA ALA A 109 -4.46 -5.96 4.41
C ALA A 109 -3.87 -4.63 3.92
N SER A 110 -4.08 -3.55 4.67
CA SER A 110 -3.63 -2.20 4.33
C SER A 110 -2.94 -1.52 5.52
N GLY A 111 -1.99 -0.63 5.22
CA GLY A 111 -1.41 0.29 6.21
C GLY A 111 -2.26 1.56 6.43
N THR A 112 -3.36 1.72 5.70
CA THR A 112 -4.36 2.78 5.86
C THR A 112 -5.28 2.45 7.04
N ASP A 113 -5.88 3.47 7.65
CA ASP A 113 -6.82 3.30 8.76
C ASP A 113 -7.99 2.38 8.31
N GLU A 114 -8.39 1.42 9.15
CA GLU A 114 -9.29 0.32 8.76
C GLU A 114 -10.64 0.81 8.24
N ASP A 115 -11.23 1.81 8.88
CA ASP A 115 -12.52 2.38 8.45
C ASP A 115 -12.43 2.98 7.04
N ASP A 116 -11.31 3.64 6.71
CA ASP A 116 -11.07 4.20 5.38
C ASP A 116 -10.93 3.09 4.34
N VAL A 117 -10.20 2.01 4.66
CA VAL A 117 -10.04 0.85 3.75
C VAL A 117 -11.39 0.18 3.48
N ILE A 118 -12.21 -0.03 4.51
CA ILE A 118 -13.55 -0.62 4.37
C ILE A 118 -14.44 0.27 3.50
N TYR A 119 -14.40 1.58 3.74
CA TYR A 119 -15.17 2.54 2.96
C TYR A 119 -14.73 2.56 1.49
N GLU A 120 -13.43 2.65 1.22
CA GLU A 120 -12.89 2.67 -0.15
C GLU A 120 -13.13 1.34 -0.88
N ALA A 121 -12.98 0.20 -0.21
CA ALA A 121 -13.33 -1.12 -0.77
C ALA A 121 -14.82 -1.21 -1.14
N SER A 122 -15.69 -0.56 -0.35
CA SER A 122 -17.13 -0.47 -0.64
C SER A 122 -17.39 0.40 -1.88
N LEU A 123 -16.71 1.54 -2.01
CA LEU A 123 -16.84 2.42 -3.18
C LEU A 123 -16.40 1.74 -4.48
N ILE A 124 -15.34 0.94 -4.43
CA ILE A 124 -14.83 0.17 -5.57
C ILE A 124 -15.70 -1.08 -5.84
N GLY A 125 -16.56 -1.46 -4.89
CA GLY A 125 -17.44 -2.62 -5.03
C GLY A 125 -16.74 -3.96 -4.83
N VAL A 126 -15.61 -3.98 -4.12
CA VAL A 126 -14.82 -5.20 -3.88
C VAL A 126 -14.93 -5.73 -2.45
N ARG A 127 -15.58 -5.00 -1.54
CA ARG A 127 -15.67 -5.35 -0.12
C ARG A 127 -16.09 -6.81 0.10
N GLU A 128 -17.14 -7.25 -0.58
CA GLU A 128 -17.72 -8.58 -0.43
C GLU A 128 -16.85 -9.70 -1.03
N LEU A 129 -15.80 -9.35 -1.76
CA LEU A 129 -14.85 -10.31 -2.32
C LEU A 129 -13.82 -10.77 -1.28
N PHE A 130 -13.65 -10.02 -0.19
CA PHE A 130 -12.70 -10.33 0.87
C PHE A 130 -13.42 -11.03 2.04
N ASP A 131 -13.77 -12.30 1.85
CA ASP A 131 -14.49 -13.11 2.84
C ASP A 131 -13.66 -13.51 4.06
N GLY A 132 -12.36 -13.42 3.95
CA GLY A 132 -11.42 -13.54 5.07
C GLY A 132 -11.38 -12.31 5.96
N GLY A 133 -11.87 -11.17 5.45
CA GLY A 133 -11.93 -9.89 6.16
C GLY A 133 -11.08 -8.80 5.52
N ILE A 134 -11.36 -7.57 5.92
CA ILE A 134 -10.61 -6.37 5.57
C ILE A 134 -9.93 -5.88 6.85
N HIS A 135 -8.62 -5.73 6.80
CA HIS A 135 -7.78 -5.38 7.92
C HIS A 135 -6.96 -4.13 7.59
N GLY A 136 -7.07 -3.13 8.44
CA GLY A 136 -6.35 -1.87 8.32
C GLY A 136 -5.61 -1.50 9.61
N ALA A 137 -4.99 -0.33 9.62
CA ALA A 137 -4.40 0.21 10.82
C ALA A 137 -5.51 0.56 11.84
N ARG A 138 -5.37 0.07 13.08
CA ARG A 138 -6.24 0.41 14.21
C ARG A 138 -5.45 1.28 15.18
N ASP A 139 -6.06 2.26 15.79
CA ASP A 139 -5.58 3.41 16.58
C ASP A 139 -4.34 3.32 17.49
N ALA A 140 -3.59 2.26 17.57
CA ALA A 140 -2.40 2.18 18.41
C ALA A 140 -1.12 2.42 17.61
N LEU A 141 -0.45 3.50 17.91
CA LEU A 141 0.74 4.05 17.23
C LEU A 141 1.93 3.10 16.99
N LEU A 142 1.97 1.93 17.58
CA LEU A 142 3.11 1.01 17.48
C LEU A 142 2.78 -0.41 17.01
N ASP A 143 1.54 -0.88 17.15
CA ASP A 143 1.16 -2.27 16.85
C ASP A 143 0.41 -2.46 15.53
N CYS A 144 0.26 -1.43 14.72
CA CYS A 144 -0.52 -1.46 13.50
C CYS A 144 0.33 -1.37 12.23
N SER A 145 1.54 -1.92 12.24
CA SER A 145 2.28 -2.11 11.00
C SER A 145 1.52 -3.12 10.12
N LYS A 146 1.61 -2.97 8.80
CA LYS A 146 1.05 -3.97 7.86
C LYS A 146 1.56 -5.39 8.20
N GLU A 147 2.78 -5.49 8.71
CA GLU A 147 3.36 -6.73 9.23
C GLU A 147 2.56 -7.29 10.43
N ALA A 148 2.23 -6.45 11.42
CA ALA A 148 1.43 -6.87 12.57
C ALA A 148 0.00 -7.28 12.14
N VAL A 149 -0.60 -6.53 11.23
CA VAL A 149 -1.92 -6.86 10.66
C VAL A 149 -1.91 -8.26 10.03
N ILE A 150 -0.91 -8.56 9.20
CA ILE A 150 -0.80 -9.88 8.53
C ILE A 150 -0.53 -10.99 9.55
N LYS A 151 0.36 -10.77 10.52
CA LYS A 151 0.65 -11.76 11.58
C LYS A 151 -0.60 -12.05 12.42
N ASN A 152 -1.29 -11.01 12.88
CA ASN A 152 -2.52 -11.17 13.65
C ASN A 152 -3.59 -11.93 12.84
N MET A 153 -3.74 -11.62 11.55
CA MET A 153 -4.64 -12.33 10.66
C MET A 153 -4.29 -13.83 10.57
N ILE A 154 -3.02 -14.17 10.40
CA ILE A 154 -2.56 -15.56 10.35
C ILE A 154 -2.90 -16.28 11.66
N ASP A 155 -2.58 -15.66 12.80
CA ASP A 155 -2.79 -16.24 14.12
C ASP A 155 -4.28 -16.38 14.46
N GLU A 156 -5.10 -15.34 14.24
CA GLU A 156 -6.54 -15.35 14.53
C GLU A 156 -7.29 -16.36 13.66
N GLN A 157 -6.92 -16.45 12.40
CA GLN A 157 -7.55 -17.33 11.42
C GLN A 157 -6.94 -18.73 11.40
N LYS A 158 -5.86 -18.95 12.18
CA LYS A 158 -5.11 -20.22 12.25
C LYS A 158 -4.68 -20.69 10.87
N LEU A 159 -4.17 -19.77 10.06
CA LEU A 159 -3.67 -20.08 8.72
C LEU A 159 -2.29 -20.74 8.81
N ASP A 160 -2.03 -21.66 7.89
CA ASP A 160 -0.67 -22.14 7.66
C ASP A 160 0.08 -21.09 6.82
N PRO A 161 1.17 -20.50 7.32
CA PRO A 161 1.93 -19.50 6.56
C PRO A 161 2.44 -20.04 5.21
N GLU A 162 2.71 -21.33 5.07
CA GLU A 162 3.17 -21.95 3.82
C GLU A 162 2.04 -22.03 2.76
N GLU A 163 0.77 -21.96 3.17
CA GLU A 163 -0.38 -21.89 2.27
C GLU A 163 -0.75 -20.44 1.89
N LEU A 164 -0.05 -19.45 2.46
CA LEU A 164 -0.32 -18.04 2.19
C LEU A 164 0.24 -17.62 0.84
N VAL A 165 -0.62 -17.02 0.02
CA VAL A 165 -0.20 -16.29 -1.18
C VAL A 165 -0.50 -14.81 -0.97
N THR A 166 0.51 -13.96 -1.11
CA THR A 166 0.36 -12.51 -0.97
C THR A 166 0.59 -11.81 -2.30
N PHE A 167 -0.30 -10.88 -2.63
CA PHE A 167 -0.16 -9.96 -3.74
C PHE A 167 0.05 -8.56 -3.20
N GLY A 168 1.10 -7.88 -3.62
CA GLY A 168 1.38 -6.52 -3.15
C GLY A 168 2.35 -5.76 -4.03
N ASP A 169 2.29 -4.44 -3.95
CA ASP A 169 3.21 -3.52 -4.62
C ASP A 169 4.25 -2.93 -3.66
N GLY A 170 4.10 -3.18 -2.36
CA GLY A 170 5.02 -2.80 -1.30
C GLY A 170 5.99 -3.93 -0.92
N PHE A 171 7.14 -3.54 -0.40
CA PHE A 171 8.14 -4.52 0.03
C PHE A 171 7.79 -5.20 1.36
N VAL A 172 6.98 -4.57 2.22
CA VAL A 172 6.69 -5.05 3.58
C VAL A 172 5.95 -6.38 3.56
N GLU A 173 4.85 -6.45 2.83
CA GLU A 173 4.06 -7.67 2.69
C GLU A 173 4.79 -8.78 1.96
N ILE A 174 5.59 -8.43 0.94
CA ILE A 174 6.40 -9.38 0.17
C ILE A 174 7.49 -9.98 1.06
N GLU A 175 8.26 -9.14 1.75
CA GLU A 175 9.32 -9.59 2.65
C GLU A 175 8.77 -10.45 3.81
N LEU A 176 7.65 -10.05 4.37
CA LEU A 176 7.01 -10.82 5.45
C LEU A 176 6.56 -12.20 4.96
N THR A 177 5.87 -12.26 3.82
CA THR A 177 5.40 -13.53 3.24
C THR A 177 6.56 -14.46 2.93
N ALA A 178 7.62 -13.96 2.31
CA ALA A 178 8.83 -14.73 2.03
C ALA A 178 9.49 -15.26 3.32
N LYS A 179 9.57 -14.45 4.38
CA LYS A 179 10.10 -14.88 5.69
C LYS A 179 9.26 -15.95 6.37
N LEU A 180 7.97 -15.97 6.13
CA LEU A 180 7.04 -16.94 6.69
C LEU A 180 6.94 -18.23 5.87
N GLY A 181 7.59 -18.31 4.71
CA GLY A 181 7.56 -19.48 3.83
C GLY A 181 6.37 -19.52 2.87
N GLY A 182 5.56 -18.48 2.83
CA GLY A 182 4.46 -18.32 1.86
C GLY A 182 4.96 -17.90 0.49
N TYR A 183 4.04 -17.80 -0.50
CA TYR A 183 4.35 -17.42 -1.87
C TYR A 183 4.05 -15.94 -2.11
N ALA A 184 5.05 -15.17 -2.51
CA ALA A 184 4.95 -13.71 -2.64
C ALA A 184 4.92 -13.27 -4.11
N VAL A 185 3.82 -12.64 -4.53
CA VAL A 185 3.62 -12.09 -5.87
C VAL A 185 3.69 -10.57 -5.82
N GLY A 186 4.74 -10.02 -6.43
CA GLY A 186 4.95 -8.58 -6.52
C GLY A 186 4.24 -7.96 -7.72
N ALA A 187 3.32 -7.02 -7.47
CA ALA A 187 2.66 -6.23 -8.49
C ALA A 187 3.48 -4.98 -8.83
N ALA A 188 4.30 -5.05 -9.87
CA ALA A 188 5.19 -3.98 -10.29
C ALA A 188 4.58 -3.07 -11.37
N THR A 189 3.30 -2.78 -11.26
CA THR A 189 2.56 -1.95 -12.23
C THR A 189 3.18 -0.56 -12.36
N ASP A 190 3.40 -0.08 -13.58
CA ASP A 190 3.66 1.33 -13.85
C ASP A 190 2.35 2.12 -13.69
N GLU A 191 2.22 2.83 -12.58
CA GLU A 191 1.02 3.59 -12.24
C GLU A 191 0.75 4.80 -13.14
N LYS A 192 1.76 5.26 -13.90
CA LYS A 192 1.59 6.39 -14.81
C LYS A 192 0.83 5.99 -16.06
N THR A 193 1.10 4.79 -16.56
CA THR A 193 0.51 4.27 -17.78
C THR A 193 -0.59 3.26 -17.49
N GLY A 194 -0.61 2.67 -16.30
CA GLY A 194 -1.45 1.53 -15.94
C GLY A 194 -1.07 0.24 -16.66
N ASP A 195 0.01 0.27 -17.43
CA ASP A 195 0.54 -0.84 -18.23
C ASP A 195 2.04 -1.00 -18.07
N GLY A 196 2.52 -2.25 -18.23
CA GLY A 196 3.94 -2.54 -18.16
C GLY A 196 4.47 -2.61 -16.73
N ILE A 197 5.77 -2.68 -16.62
CA ILE A 197 6.49 -2.86 -15.35
C ILE A 197 7.28 -1.60 -15.03
N ASP A 198 7.10 -1.07 -13.81
CA ASP A 198 8.03 -0.13 -13.19
C ASP A 198 9.27 -0.90 -12.72
N GLU A 199 10.40 -0.71 -13.40
CA GLU A 199 11.63 -1.43 -13.12
C GLU A 199 12.23 -1.12 -11.74
N LYS A 200 11.98 0.07 -11.17
CA LYS A 200 12.41 0.39 -9.79
C LYS A 200 11.58 -0.39 -8.78
N LYS A 201 10.26 -0.42 -8.98
CA LYS A 201 9.34 -1.20 -8.15
C LYS A 201 9.67 -2.68 -8.26
N ARG A 202 9.89 -3.20 -9.47
CA ARG A 202 10.31 -4.58 -9.72
C ARG A 202 11.57 -4.97 -8.95
N ALA A 203 12.64 -4.16 -9.09
CA ALA A 203 13.91 -4.43 -8.40
C ALA A 203 13.74 -4.49 -6.88
N ARG A 204 12.94 -3.59 -6.32
CA ARG A 204 12.65 -3.54 -4.89
C ARG A 204 11.88 -4.79 -4.42
N LEU A 205 10.86 -5.22 -5.17
CA LEU A 205 10.06 -6.39 -4.85
C LEU A 205 10.87 -7.69 -4.94
N ILE A 206 11.74 -7.82 -5.96
CA ILE A 206 12.67 -8.95 -6.05
C ILE A 206 13.62 -8.98 -4.86
N SER A 207 14.17 -7.83 -4.46
CA SER A 207 15.05 -7.72 -3.29
C SER A 207 14.33 -8.06 -1.98
N ALA A 208 13.02 -7.86 -1.90
CA ALA A 208 12.17 -8.23 -0.78
C ALA A 208 11.81 -9.73 -0.75
N GLY A 209 12.17 -10.49 -1.79
CA GLY A 209 11.93 -11.93 -1.87
C GLY A 209 10.68 -12.32 -2.64
N ALA A 210 10.22 -11.52 -3.58
CA ALA A 210 9.10 -11.90 -4.46
C ALA A 210 9.43 -13.15 -5.28
N ASP A 211 8.57 -14.16 -5.24
CA ASP A 211 8.66 -15.39 -6.03
C ASP A 211 8.22 -15.16 -7.47
N MET A 212 7.30 -14.22 -7.67
CA MET A 212 6.76 -13.84 -8.97
C MET A 212 6.61 -12.32 -9.06
N ILE A 213 6.81 -11.77 -10.26
CA ILE A 213 6.49 -10.37 -10.58
C ILE A 213 5.46 -10.33 -11.69
N ILE A 214 4.42 -9.52 -11.49
CA ILE A 214 3.39 -9.26 -12.49
C ILE A 214 3.28 -7.75 -12.77
N PRO A 215 2.97 -7.36 -14.04
CA PRO A 215 2.69 -5.96 -14.36
C PRO A 215 1.30 -5.52 -13.88
N ASN A 216 0.33 -6.41 -13.97
CA ASN A 216 -1.08 -6.25 -13.59
C ASN A 216 -1.74 -7.64 -13.53
N PHE A 217 -3.07 -7.70 -13.43
CA PHE A 217 -3.82 -8.96 -13.30
C PHE A 217 -4.55 -9.38 -14.59
N GLU A 218 -4.29 -8.75 -15.75
CA GLU A 218 -4.96 -9.12 -17.01
C GLU A 218 -4.66 -10.55 -17.44
N ASN A 219 -3.42 -11.03 -17.20
CA ASN A 219 -3.06 -12.41 -17.48
C ASN A 219 -3.34 -13.34 -16.29
N GLN A 220 -4.53 -13.23 -15.71
CA GLN A 220 -4.93 -13.98 -14.54
C GLN A 220 -4.77 -15.50 -14.68
N LYS A 221 -5.04 -16.05 -15.88
CA LYS A 221 -4.91 -17.49 -16.13
C LYS A 221 -3.50 -17.98 -15.85
N SER A 222 -2.47 -17.32 -16.39
CA SER A 222 -1.08 -17.69 -16.15
C SER A 222 -0.68 -17.60 -14.67
N VAL A 223 -1.23 -16.63 -13.94
CA VAL A 223 -0.99 -16.50 -12.50
C VAL A 223 -1.64 -17.66 -11.74
N LEU A 224 -2.91 -17.97 -12.04
CA LEU A 224 -3.63 -19.07 -11.41
C LEU A 224 -3.00 -20.44 -11.69
N GLU A 225 -2.53 -20.67 -12.92
CA GLU A 225 -1.79 -21.89 -13.31
C GLU A 225 -0.46 -21.99 -12.54
N ALA A 226 0.29 -20.90 -12.44
CA ALA A 226 1.56 -20.88 -11.70
C ALA A 226 1.36 -21.15 -10.20
N LEU A 227 0.25 -20.68 -9.64
CA LEU A 227 -0.16 -20.95 -8.25
C LEU A 227 -0.82 -22.32 -8.05
N ARG A 228 -0.99 -23.11 -9.13
CA ARG A 228 -1.67 -24.43 -9.12
C ARG A 228 -3.10 -24.39 -8.59
N ILE A 229 -3.80 -23.30 -8.85
CA ILE A 229 -5.21 -23.14 -8.47
C ILE A 229 -6.14 -23.72 -9.55
N ILE A 230 -5.71 -23.66 -10.81
CA ILE A 230 -6.40 -24.27 -11.95
C ILE A 230 -5.45 -25.10 -12.79
#